data_29079bc4b5017d296d0d627fc4bb319a
#
_entry.id   29079bc4b5017d296d0d627fc4bb319a
#
_cell.length_a   1.000
_cell.length_b   1.000
_cell.length_c   1.000
_cell.angle_alpha   90.00
_cell.angle_beta   90.00
_cell.angle_gamma   90.00
#
_symmetry.space_group_name_H-M   'P 1'
#
loop_
_entity.id
_entity.type
_entity.pdbx_description
1 polymer ?
#
loop_
_entity_poly.entity_id
_entity_poly.type
_entity_poly.pdbx_seq_one_letter_code
_entity_poly.pdbx_strand_id
1 'polypeptide(L)'
;MLQSNHLYRLGLVLALLLCWRESGVCAEKPLVLFGINLRYSPRNMYNRYQPLMDYLTENTPYRFELKISRDYGGALQDLRDGVTQISYLGDGAYVDAILLDGAVPLVKPLNEYGQPFYRAAIVAPRNSRIGSLRELRGKRFAFGSHHSVTGNLVPRFLLQREGVERRELGSAVGLRNHDAVTRAIIKGQYDAGAIKDIFATKFQRHGLRVLAYSAPLPTVPLLVRRDAPLALRSSVARALLRLEPRNPAHRRIMSQWDEEFMYGFAPAAVEDYRAVIGMFRAIPFGCGARCH
;
A
#
# COMPACT_ATOMS: atom_id res chain seq x y z
N MET A 1 39.12 -50.63 -52.44
CA MET A 1 38.02 -50.77 -51.46
C MET A 1 38.39 -50.12 -50.12
N LEU A 2 38.93 -48.91 -50.07
CA LEU A 2 39.41 -48.30 -48.83
C LEU A 2 39.05 -46.78 -48.70
N GLN A 3 38.19 -46.24 -49.56
CA GLN A 3 37.82 -44.82 -49.52
C GLN A 3 36.38 -44.49 -48.99
N SER A 4 35.58 -45.54 -48.71
CA SER A 4 34.17 -45.33 -48.32
C SER A 4 33.95 -45.06 -46.79
N ASN A 5 34.91 -45.46 -45.95
CA ASN A 5 34.69 -45.41 -44.47
C ASN A 5 34.99 -44.06 -43.79
N HIS A 6 35.68 -43.14 -44.47
CA HIS A 6 35.99 -41.81 -43.87
C HIS A 6 34.84 -40.84 -43.97
N LEU A 7 34.02 -40.91 -45.01
CA LEU A 7 32.84 -40.05 -45.19
C LEU A 7 31.73 -40.32 -44.17
N TYR A 8 31.50 -41.58 -43.79
CA TYR A 8 30.53 -42.00 -42.81
C TYR A 8 30.94 -41.58 -41.37
N ARG A 9 32.23 -41.58 -41.06
CA ARG A 9 32.74 -41.16 -39.75
C ARG A 9 32.68 -39.64 -39.58
N LEU A 10 32.89 -38.83 -40.63
CA LEU A 10 32.73 -37.37 -40.57
C LEU A 10 31.26 -36.97 -40.44
N GLY A 11 30.34 -37.66 -41.12
CA GLY A 11 28.90 -37.41 -41.01
C GLY A 11 28.33 -37.69 -39.60
N LEU A 12 28.84 -38.76 -38.95
CA LEU A 12 28.38 -39.11 -37.60
C LEU A 12 28.87 -38.14 -36.53
N VAL A 13 30.07 -37.58 -36.67
CA VAL A 13 30.61 -36.56 -35.73
C VAL A 13 29.93 -35.22 -35.90
N LEU A 14 29.57 -34.83 -37.16
CA LEU A 14 28.82 -33.62 -37.42
C LEU A 14 27.35 -33.71 -36.90
N ALA A 15 26.73 -34.90 -36.99
CA ALA A 15 25.39 -35.13 -36.45
C ALA A 15 25.34 -35.13 -34.92
N LEU A 16 26.41 -35.55 -34.24
CA LEU A 16 26.53 -35.47 -32.77
C LEU A 16 26.79 -34.06 -32.25
N LEU A 17 27.41 -33.19 -33.06
CA LEU A 17 27.60 -31.75 -32.69
C LEU A 17 26.36 -30.90 -32.91
N LEU A 18 25.42 -31.31 -33.75
CA LEU A 18 24.15 -30.60 -33.96
C LEU A 18 23.04 -30.98 -32.95
N CYS A 19 23.26 -32.03 -32.13
CA CYS A 19 22.32 -32.41 -31.05
C CYS A 19 22.60 -31.81 -29.68
N TRP A 20 23.56 -30.89 -29.54
CA TRP A 20 23.61 -29.99 -28.40
C TRP A 20 22.56 -28.89 -28.62
N ARG A 21 21.31 -29.30 -28.73
CA ARG A 21 20.23 -28.39 -28.35
C ARG A 21 20.51 -28.03 -26.91
N GLU A 22 20.81 -26.76 -26.70
CA GLU A 22 20.75 -26.12 -25.40
C GLU A 22 19.45 -26.56 -24.73
N SER A 23 19.55 -27.52 -23.82
CA SER A 23 18.53 -27.71 -22.80
C SER A 23 18.52 -26.40 -22.07
N GLY A 24 17.71 -25.46 -22.54
CA GLY A 24 17.46 -24.23 -21.84
C GLY A 24 16.97 -24.63 -20.46
N VAL A 25 17.90 -24.73 -19.52
CA VAL A 25 17.56 -24.75 -18.10
C VAL A 25 16.74 -23.49 -17.92
N CYS A 26 15.41 -23.66 -17.81
CA CYS A 26 14.54 -22.56 -17.48
C CYS A 26 15.02 -22.06 -16.10
N ALA A 27 15.93 -21.09 -16.12
CA ALA A 27 16.52 -20.56 -14.90
C ALA A 27 15.34 -20.10 -14.02
N GLU A 28 15.25 -20.68 -12.85
CA GLU A 28 14.19 -20.31 -11.91
C GLU A 28 14.27 -18.81 -11.67
N LYS A 29 13.12 -18.12 -11.81
CA LYS A 29 13.06 -16.67 -11.62
C LYS A 29 13.53 -16.30 -10.20
N PRO A 30 14.42 -15.32 -10.03
CA PRO A 30 14.83 -14.88 -8.71
C PRO A 30 13.63 -14.52 -7.83
N LEU A 31 13.64 -14.99 -6.59
CA LEU A 31 12.57 -14.72 -5.63
C LEU A 31 12.61 -13.29 -5.15
N VAL A 32 11.45 -12.65 -5.11
CA VAL A 32 11.20 -11.33 -4.51
C VAL A 32 10.08 -11.47 -3.48
N LEU A 33 10.35 -11.15 -2.24
CA LEU A 33 9.33 -11.09 -1.19
C LEU A 33 8.65 -9.71 -1.19
N PHE A 34 7.33 -9.73 -1.38
CA PHE A 34 6.48 -8.56 -1.31
C PHE A 34 5.91 -8.42 0.09
N GLY A 35 6.37 -7.40 0.83
CA GLY A 35 6.00 -7.15 2.22
C GLY A 35 4.68 -6.39 2.36
N ILE A 36 3.85 -6.84 3.29
CA ILE A 36 2.63 -6.14 3.69
C ILE A 36 2.32 -6.43 5.16
N ASN A 37 1.79 -5.44 5.87
CA ASN A 37 1.27 -5.66 7.20
C ASN A 37 -0.14 -6.28 7.19
N LEU A 38 -0.45 -7.05 8.23
CA LEU A 38 -1.75 -7.70 8.40
C LEU A 38 -2.89 -6.66 8.50
N ARG A 39 -3.86 -6.71 7.55
CA ARG A 39 -5.04 -5.83 7.48
C ARG A 39 -6.34 -6.60 7.67
N TYR A 40 -6.36 -7.84 7.24
CA TYR A 40 -7.48 -8.78 7.28
C TYR A 40 -7.04 -10.08 7.94
N SER A 41 -7.93 -11.07 8.01
CA SER A 41 -7.51 -12.42 8.37
C SER A 41 -6.48 -12.96 7.37
N PRO A 42 -5.55 -13.84 7.77
CA PRO A 42 -4.52 -14.37 6.88
C PRO A 42 -5.08 -14.92 5.56
N ARG A 43 -6.18 -15.66 5.61
CA ARG A 43 -6.86 -16.17 4.41
C ARG A 43 -7.30 -15.06 3.47
N ASN A 44 -7.90 -13.99 4.02
CA ASN A 44 -8.34 -12.86 3.20
C ASN A 44 -7.15 -12.05 2.65
N MET A 45 -6.02 -12.01 3.36
CA MET A 45 -4.79 -11.42 2.84
C MET A 45 -4.33 -12.15 1.57
N TYR A 46 -4.20 -13.48 1.63
CA TYR A 46 -3.83 -14.26 0.45
C TYR A 46 -4.82 -14.10 -0.70
N ASN A 47 -6.12 -14.20 -0.45
CA ASN A 47 -7.13 -14.08 -1.50
C ASN A 47 -7.07 -12.73 -2.24
N ARG A 48 -6.68 -11.64 -1.55
CA ARG A 48 -6.66 -10.29 -2.10
C ARG A 48 -5.33 -9.89 -2.74
N TYR A 49 -4.22 -10.43 -2.24
CA TYR A 49 -2.88 -10.01 -2.67
C TYR A 49 -2.16 -11.05 -3.52
N GLN A 50 -2.50 -12.35 -3.40
CA GLN A 50 -1.89 -13.39 -4.23
C GLN A 50 -2.08 -13.15 -5.74
N PRO A 51 -3.27 -12.72 -6.24
CA PRO A 51 -3.43 -12.46 -7.67
C PRO A 51 -2.51 -11.34 -8.21
N LEU A 52 -2.11 -10.39 -7.37
CA LEU A 52 -1.09 -9.40 -7.73
C LEU A 52 0.31 -10.04 -7.79
N MET A 53 0.64 -10.96 -6.88
CA MET A 53 1.92 -11.69 -6.91
C MET A 53 2.02 -12.56 -8.17
N ASP A 54 0.95 -13.24 -8.52
CA ASP A 54 0.85 -14.06 -9.74
C ASP A 54 1.07 -13.19 -10.99
N TYR A 55 0.35 -12.07 -11.06
CA TYR A 55 0.51 -11.11 -12.15
C TYR A 55 1.95 -10.58 -12.28
N LEU A 56 2.58 -10.17 -11.18
CA LEU A 56 3.97 -9.70 -11.19
C LEU A 56 4.94 -10.81 -11.59
N THR A 57 4.69 -12.04 -11.13
CA THR A 57 5.50 -13.21 -11.51
C THR A 57 5.41 -13.50 -13.01
N GLU A 58 4.23 -13.43 -13.60
CA GLU A 58 4.02 -13.65 -15.04
C GLU A 58 4.64 -12.54 -15.90
N ASN A 59 4.59 -11.29 -15.43
CA ASN A 59 4.90 -10.11 -16.21
C ASN A 59 6.25 -9.46 -15.92
N THR A 60 7.10 -10.12 -15.12
CA THR A 60 8.47 -9.69 -14.82
C THR A 60 9.43 -10.90 -14.85
N PRO A 61 10.74 -10.68 -14.90
CA PRO A 61 11.72 -11.75 -14.79
C PRO A 61 11.91 -12.28 -13.36
N TYR A 62 11.02 -11.99 -12.42
CA TYR A 62 11.09 -12.35 -11.01
C TYR A 62 9.90 -13.21 -10.60
N ARG A 63 10.07 -14.04 -9.56
CA ARG A 63 9.01 -14.76 -8.87
C ARG A 63 8.63 -14.00 -7.61
N PHE A 64 7.36 -13.67 -7.43
CA PHE A 64 6.88 -12.91 -6.27
C PHE A 64 6.15 -13.80 -5.29
N GLU A 65 6.47 -13.64 -4.02
CA GLU A 65 5.75 -14.26 -2.91
C GLU A 65 5.34 -13.21 -1.87
N LEU A 66 4.18 -13.41 -1.28
CA LEU A 66 3.63 -12.50 -0.27
C LEU A 66 4.25 -12.79 1.11
N LYS A 67 4.83 -11.77 1.73
CA LYS A 67 5.30 -11.77 3.11
C LYS A 67 4.37 -10.92 3.96
N ILE A 68 3.55 -11.57 4.77
CA ILE A 68 2.62 -10.88 5.68
C ILE A 68 3.28 -10.73 7.04
N SER A 69 3.48 -9.49 7.48
CA SER A 69 4.01 -9.15 8.80
C SER A 69 2.87 -8.87 9.77
N ARG A 70 3.05 -9.17 11.05
CA ARG A 70 2.01 -9.08 12.08
C ARG A 70 1.42 -7.66 12.19
N ASP A 71 2.27 -6.65 12.06
CA ASP A 71 1.93 -5.24 12.24
C ASP A 71 2.79 -4.32 11.36
N TYR A 72 2.58 -3.03 11.46
CA TYR A 72 3.30 -2.02 10.69
C TYR A 72 4.80 -1.99 10.99
N GLY A 73 5.17 -2.13 12.27
CA GLY A 73 6.58 -2.14 12.70
C GLY A 73 7.33 -3.32 12.14
N GLY A 74 6.74 -4.52 12.20
CA GLY A 74 7.30 -5.73 11.61
C GLY A 74 7.47 -5.63 10.09
N ALA A 75 6.48 -5.08 9.38
CA ALA A 75 6.59 -4.89 7.93
C ALA A 75 7.66 -3.86 7.54
N LEU A 76 7.81 -2.79 8.30
CA LEU A 76 8.89 -1.80 8.13
C LEU A 76 10.25 -2.43 8.41
N GLN A 77 10.37 -3.23 9.48
CA GLN A 77 11.61 -3.92 9.83
C GLN A 77 12.00 -4.95 8.75
N ASP A 78 11.03 -5.73 8.24
CA ASP A 78 11.27 -6.68 7.13
C ASP A 78 11.85 -5.97 5.88
N LEU A 79 11.37 -4.76 5.55
CA LEU A 79 11.90 -3.97 4.45
C LEU A 79 13.33 -3.46 4.77
N ARG A 80 13.54 -2.96 5.98
CA ARG A 80 14.83 -2.44 6.46
C ARG A 80 15.92 -3.51 6.44
N ASP A 81 15.62 -4.69 6.94
CA ASP A 81 16.53 -5.82 7.03
C ASP A 81 16.76 -6.55 5.71
N GLY A 82 15.97 -6.20 4.66
CA GLY A 82 16.07 -6.82 3.35
C GLY A 82 15.38 -8.17 3.26
N VAL A 83 14.58 -8.53 4.24
CA VAL A 83 13.69 -9.69 4.16
C VAL A 83 12.71 -9.49 3.00
N THR A 84 12.18 -8.28 2.84
CA THR A 84 11.37 -7.89 1.69
C THR A 84 12.09 -6.88 0.82
N GLN A 85 11.97 -7.01 -0.49
CA GLN A 85 12.59 -6.10 -1.47
C GLN A 85 11.61 -5.00 -1.91
N ILE A 86 10.32 -5.30 -1.88
CA ILE A 86 9.21 -4.40 -2.18
C ILE A 86 8.21 -4.51 -1.05
N SER A 87 7.60 -3.40 -0.65
CA SER A 87 6.58 -3.42 0.40
C SER A 87 5.46 -2.42 0.12
N TYR A 88 4.25 -2.78 0.53
CA TYR A 88 3.12 -1.88 0.65
C TYR A 88 2.87 -1.62 2.13
N LEU A 89 3.51 -0.61 2.65
CA LEU A 89 3.45 -0.23 4.05
C LEU A 89 2.28 0.75 4.23
N GLY A 90 1.23 0.30 4.91
CA GLY A 90 0.11 1.17 5.21
C GLY A 90 0.47 2.30 6.18
N ASP A 91 -0.38 3.32 6.17
CA ASP A 91 -0.37 4.42 7.11
C ASP A 91 1.00 5.15 7.22
N GLY A 92 1.47 5.46 8.42
CA GLY A 92 2.71 6.22 8.65
C GLY A 92 4.00 5.46 8.38
N ALA A 93 3.96 4.13 8.33
CA ALA A 93 5.16 3.32 8.15
C ALA A 93 5.88 3.58 6.82
N TYR A 94 5.14 3.94 5.76
CA TYR A 94 5.79 4.33 4.49
C TYR A 94 6.56 5.65 4.62
N VAL A 95 6.12 6.56 5.47
CA VAL A 95 6.82 7.84 5.71
C VAL A 95 8.14 7.58 6.43
N ASP A 96 8.11 6.72 7.45
CA ASP A 96 9.33 6.31 8.17
C ASP A 96 10.30 5.59 7.23
N ALA A 97 9.81 4.68 6.38
CA ALA A 97 10.64 4.00 5.39
C ALA A 97 11.34 4.99 4.42
N ILE A 98 10.63 6.03 3.96
CA ILE A 98 11.21 7.06 3.09
C ILE A 98 12.24 7.91 3.85
N LEU A 99 11.89 8.38 5.06
CA LEU A 99 12.69 9.34 5.81
C LEU A 99 13.91 8.72 6.47
N LEU A 100 13.77 7.56 7.08
CA LEU A 100 14.80 6.93 7.92
C LEU A 100 15.63 5.93 7.14
N ASP A 101 15.01 5.19 6.21
CA ASP A 101 15.65 4.09 5.51
C ASP A 101 15.98 4.43 4.05
N GLY A 102 15.52 5.59 3.56
CA GLY A 102 15.73 6.03 2.17
C GLY A 102 15.03 5.13 1.16
N ALA A 103 13.95 4.46 1.57
CA ALA A 103 13.13 3.66 0.67
C ALA A 103 12.57 4.53 -0.47
N VAL A 104 12.48 3.95 -1.67
CA VAL A 104 12.13 4.67 -2.88
C VAL A 104 10.68 4.36 -3.27
N PRO A 105 9.79 5.36 -3.34
CA PRO A 105 8.47 5.19 -3.94
C PRO A 105 8.59 4.79 -5.40
N LEU A 106 7.89 3.73 -5.81
CA LEU A 106 7.97 3.20 -7.16
C LEU A 106 6.73 3.56 -7.98
N VAL A 107 5.58 3.16 -7.49
CA VAL A 107 4.25 3.46 -8.04
C VAL A 107 3.28 3.68 -6.91
N LYS A 108 2.18 4.37 -7.18
CA LYS A 108 1.08 4.60 -6.25
C LYS A 108 -0.25 4.23 -6.90
N PRO A 109 -1.16 3.54 -6.18
CA PRO A 109 -2.43 3.13 -6.73
C PRO A 109 -3.34 4.32 -7.04
N LEU A 110 -4.22 4.16 -8.01
CA LEU A 110 -5.29 5.09 -8.33
C LEU A 110 -6.55 4.76 -7.52
N ASN A 111 -7.35 5.77 -7.20
CA ASN A 111 -8.67 5.60 -6.62
C ASN A 111 -9.73 5.27 -7.70
N GLU A 112 -10.97 5.05 -7.30
CA GLU A 112 -12.11 4.74 -8.19
C GLU A 112 -12.38 5.78 -9.28
N TYR A 113 -11.87 7.03 -9.10
CA TYR A 113 -11.95 8.12 -10.06
C TYR A 113 -10.72 8.23 -10.98
N GLY A 114 -9.78 7.27 -10.90
CA GLY A 114 -8.53 7.28 -11.65
C GLY A 114 -7.51 8.31 -11.15
N GLN A 115 -7.61 8.74 -9.89
CA GLN A 115 -6.76 9.79 -9.32
C GLN A 115 -5.78 9.19 -8.31
N PRO A 116 -4.51 9.64 -8.27
CA PRO A 116 -3.48 9.09 -7.38
C PRO A 116 -3.51 9.72 -5.99
N PHE A 117 -4.69 9.96 -5.42
CA PHE A 117 -4.85 10.53 -4.10
C PHE A 117 -6.10 10.03 -3.38
N TYR A 118 -6.10 10.20 -2.07
CA TYR A 118 -7.19 9.95 -1.15
C TYR A 118 -7.31 11.12 -0.15
N ARG A 119 -8.29 11.08 0.75
CA ARG A 119 -8.50 12.11 1.77
C ARG A 119 -8.72 11.48 3.14
N ALA A 120 -8.35 12.19 4.18
CA ALA A 120 -8.89 11.97 5.50
C ALA A 120 -10.28 12.58 5.58
N ALA A 121 -11.21 11.89 6.24
CA ALA A 121 -12.54 12.36 6.52
C ALA A 121 -12.78 12.38 8.04
N ILE A 122 -13.22 13.50 8.57
CA ILE A 122 -13.79 13.59 9.91
C ILE A 122 -15.29 13.40 9.76
N VAL A 123 -15.83 12.40 10.45
CA VAL A 123 -17.21 11.96 10.32
C VAL A 123 -17.93 11.96 11.65
N ALA A 124 -19.26 12.11 11.60
CA ALA A 124 -20.16 12.03 12.75
C ALA A 124 -21.39 11.18 12.40
N PRO A 125 -22.21 10.75 13.36
CA PRO A 125 -23.52 10.18 13.08
C PRO A 125 -24.36 11.13 12.21
N ARG A 126 -25.17 10.58 11.32
CA ARG A 126 -26.01 11.38 10.39
C ARG A 126 -26.93 12.36 11.12
N ASN A 127 -27.47 11.95 12.25
CA ASN A 127 -28.37 12.73 13.10
C ASN A 127 -27.65 13.63 14.13
N SER A 128 -26.33 13.65 14.11
CA SER A 128 -25.54 14.51 14.99
C SER A 128 -25.82 16.00 14.72
N ARG A 129 -25.88 16.80 15.78
CA ARG A 129 -26.02 18.27 15.70
C ARG A 129 -24.67 18.99 15.48
N ILE A 130 -23.54 18.28 15.54
CA ILE A 130 -22.20 18.85 15.35
C ILE A 130 -22.05 19.34 13.93
N GLY A 131 -22.02 20.64 13.67
CA GLY A 131 -21.97 21.25 12.33
C GLY A 131 -20.56 21.61 11.85
N SER A 132 -19.61 21.73 12.77
CA SER A 132 -18.24 22.16 12.47
C SER A 132 -17.19 21.42 13.30
N LEU A 133 -15.92 21.50 12.90
CA LEU A 133 -14.82 20.92 13.69
C LEU A 133 -14.63 21.60 15.03
N ARG A 134 -14.96 22.90 15.16
CA ARG A 134 -14.87 23.65 16.41
C ARG A 134 -15.82 23.13 17.48
N GLU A 135 -16.97 22.60 17.07
CA GLU A 135 -17.97 22.03 17.99
C GLU A 135 -17.56 20.65 18.55
N LEU A 136 -16.41 20.12 18.11
CA LEU A 136 -15.83 18.89 18.65
C LEU A 136 -15.17 19.09 20.02
N ARG A 137 -14.98 20.33 20.49
CA ARG A 137 -14.56 20.60 21.87
C ARG A 137 -15.51 19.91 22.85
N GLY A 138 -14.94 19.22 23.83
CA GLY A 138 -15.69 18.47 24.84
C GLY A 138 -16.39 17.20 24.31
N LYS A 139 -16.26 16.86 23.02
CA LYS A 139 -16.88 15.67 22.43
C LYS A 139 -15.95 14.46 22.48
N ARG A 140 -16.55 13.27 22.48
CA ARG A 140 -15.83 11.99 22.39
C ARG A 140 -15.40 11.78 20.95
N PHE A 141 -14.10 11.65 20.71
CA PHE A 141 -13.54 11.52 19.37
C PHE A 141 -12.74 10.21 19.22
N ALA A 142 -13.06 9.43 18.19
CA ALA A 142 -12.35 8.23 17.82
C ALA A 142 -11.33 8.53 16.72
N PHE A 143 -10.06 8.47 17.05
CA PHE A 143 -8.99 8.42 16.05
C PHE A 143 -8.81 6.98 15.54
N GLY A 144 -8.21 6.82 14.37
CA GLY A 144 -7.68 5.54 13.93
C GLY A 144 -6.41 5.16 14.70
N SER A 145 -5.72 4.14 14.19
CA SER A 145 -4.42 3.70 14.73
C SER A 145 -3.46 4.88 14.88
N HIS A 146 -2.58 4.81 15.87
CA HIS A 146 -1.60 5.87 16.16
C HIS A 146 -0.75 6.23 14.93
N HIS A 147 -0.39 5.24 14.11
CA HIS A 147 0.41 5.42 12.90
C HIS A 147 -0.42 5.82 11.67
N SER A 148 -1.75 5.91 11.77
CA SER A 148 -2.59 6.18 10.61
C SER A 148 -2.48 7.64 10.14
N VAL A 149 -2.17 7.83 8.87
CA VAL A 149 -2.16 9.17 8.23
C VAL A 149 -3.57 9.76 8.22
N THR A 150 -4.56 9.02 7.71
CA THR A 150 -5.94 9.51 7.56
C THR A 150 -6.79 9.33 8.83
N GLY A 151 -6.44 8.37 9.68
CA GLY A 151 -7.17 8.13 10.93
C GLY A 151 -6.63 8.92 12.12
N ASN A 152 -5.41 9.47 12.05
CA ASN A 152 -4.78 10.12 13.19
C ASN A 152 -4.03 11.40 12.82
N LEU A 153 -2.96 11.34 12.02
CA LEU A 153 -2.08 12.49 11.77
C LEU A 153 -2.84 13.67 11.16
N VAL A 154 -3.43 13.46 10.00
CA VAL A 154 -4.11 14.52 9.24
C VAL A 154 -5.34 15.05 10.00
N PRO A 155 -6.19 14.20 10.62
CA PRO A 155 -7.26 14.69 11.48
C PRO A 155 -6.81 15.58 12.64
N ARG A 156 -5.70 15.22 13.31
CA ARG A 156 -5.12 16.09 14.37
C ARG A 156 -4.72 17.45 13.81
N PHE A 157 -4.08 17.45 12.63
CA PHE A 157 -3.71 18.68 11.95
C PHE A 157 -4.94 19.54 11.57
N LEU A 158 -6.01 18.91 11.05
CA LEU A 158 -7.25 19.60 10.74
C LEU A 158 -7.91 20.21 11.97
N LEU A 159 -7.99 19.45 13.06
CA LEU A 159 -8.54 19.92 14.33
C LEU A 159 -7.73 21.10 14.90
N GLN A 160 -6.40 20.98 14.90
CA GLN A 160 -5.51 22.03 15.38
C GLN A 160 -5.65 23.34 14.58
N ARG A 161 -5.80 23.25 13.25
CA ARG A 161 -6.06 24.42 12.39
C ARG A 161 -7.38 25.14 12.73
N GLU A 162 -8.37 24.41 13.23
CA GLU A 162 -9.64 24.96 13.72
C GLU A 162 -9.58 25.34 15.21
N GLY A 163 -8.40 25.31 15.81
CA GLY A 163 -8.17 25.66 17.21
C GLY A 163 -8.67 24.59 18.19
N VAL A 164 -8.87 23.35 17.75
CA VAL A 164 -9.28 22.23 18.61
C VAL A 164 -8.07 21.33 18.86
N GLU A 165 -7.47 21.44 20.03
CA GLU A 165 -6.40 20.56 20.45
C GLU A 165 -6.93 19.23 20.98
N ARG A 166 -6.10 18.17 20.92
CA ARG A 166 -6.48 16.85 21.44
C ARG A 166 -6.95 16.87 22.89
N ARG A 167 -6.35 17.72 23.74
CA ARG A 167 -6.71 17.89 25.16
C ARG A 167 -8.07 18.57 25.38
N GLU A 168 -8.59 19.27 24.38
CA GLU A 168 -9.89 19.94 24.44
C GLU A 168 -11.05 19.01 24.02
N LEU A 169 -10.74 17.81 23.54
CA LEU A 169 -11.74 16.77 23.30
C LEU A 169 -12.17 16.14 24.64
N GLY A 170 -13.45 15.81 24.79
CA GLY A 170 -13.97 15.18 26.01
C GLY A 170 -13.37 13.78 26.24
N SER A 171 -13.12 13.05 25.17
CA SER A 171 -12.21 11.91 25.15
C SER A 171 -11.60 11.74 23.76
N ALA A 172 -10.36 11.23 23.68
CA ALA A 172 -9.61 11.07 22.45
C ALA A 172 -8.91 9.70 22.44
N VAL A 173 -9.52 8.71 21.82
CA VAL A 173 -9.05 7.32 21.82
C VAL A 173 -8.62 6.90 20.43
N GLY A 174 -7.51 6.18 20.31
CA GLY A 174 -7.07 5.52 19.08
C GLY A 174 -7.68 4.13 18.95
N LEU A 175 -8.39 3.86 17.88
CA LEU A 175 -8.94 2.54 17.56
C LEU A 175 -8.09 1.88 16.46
N ARG A 176 -8.13 0.55 16.41
CA ARG A 176 -7.21 -0.27 15.61
C ARG A 176 -7.22 0.04 14.11
N ASN A 177 -8.37 0.33 13.53
CA ASN A 177 -8.54 0.57 12.08
C ASN A 177 -9.79 1.38 11.78
N HIS A 178 -9.96 1.77 10.51
CA HIS A 178 -11.11 2.58 10.05
C HIS A 178 -12.46 1.91 10.27
N ASP A 179 -12.56 0.59 10.11
CA ASP A 179 -13.80 -0.15 10.36
C ASP A 179 -14.21 -0.08 11.84
N ALA A 180 -13.25 -0.22 12.76
CA ALA A 180 -13.51 -0.08 14.20
C ALA A 180 -14.00 1.33 14.56
N VAL A 181 -13.38 2.37 13.99
CA VAL A 181 -13.82 3.77 14.17
C VAL A 181 -15.24 3.95 13.65
N THR A 182 -15.50 3.50 12.43
CA THR A 182 -16.81 3.61 11.77
C THR A 182 -17.91 2.97 12.60
N ARG A 183 -17.70 1.72 13.04
CA ARG A 183 -18.69 0.98 13.86
C ARG A 183 -18.90 1.64 15.22
N ALA A 184 -17.85 2.15 15.84
CA ALA A 184 -17.95 2.81 17.15
C ALA A 184 -18.78 4.10 17.08
N ILE A 185 -18.66 4.88 15.98
CA ILE A 185 -19.47 6.07 15.75
C ILE A 185 -20.94 5.69 15.48
N ILE A 186 -21.19 4.71 14.61
CA ILE A 186 -22.55 4.23 14.30
C ILE A 186 -23.27 3.73 15.56
N LYS A 187 -22.53 3.07 16.46
CA LYS A 187 -23.05 2.58 17.76
C LYS A 187 -23.21 3.68 18.82
N GLY A 188 -22.88 4.94 18.52
CA GLY A 188 -22.98 6.06 19.47
C GLY A 188 -21.94 6.05 20.58
N GLN A 189 -20.88 5.22 20.47
CA GLN A 189 -19.78 5.19 21.44
C GLN A 189 -18.93 6.47 21.39
N TYR A 190 -18.85 7.10 20.23
CA TYR A 190 -18.17 8.36 19.98
C TYR A 190 -19.06 9.32 19.20
N ASP A 191 -18.87 10.61 19.42
CA ASP A 191 -19.66 11.67 18.80
C ASP A 191 -19.14 12.03 17.40
N ALA A 192 -17.85 11.76 17.16
CA ALA A 192 -17.19 11.89 15.86
C ALA A 192 -15.93 11.02 15.81
N GLY A 193 -15.32 10.94 14.63
CA GLY A 193 -14.04 10.26 14.46
C GLY A 193 -13.45 10.45 13.08
N ALA A 194 -12.27 9.87 12.87
CA ALA A 194 -11.47 10.04 11.67
C ALA A 194 -11.27 8.73 10.90
N ILE A 195 -11.54 8.76 9.61
CA ILE A 195 -11.44 7.61 8.69
C ILE A 195 -10.90 8.03 7.33
N LYS A 196 -10.53 7.07 6.50
CA LYS A 196 -10.21 7.28 5.08
C LYS A 196 -11.50 7.52 4.28
N ASP A 197 -11.46 8.34 3.25
CA ASP A 197 -12.60 8.75 2.41
C ASP A 197 -13.38 7.57 1.82
N ILE A 198 -12.73 6.50 1.38
CA ILE A 198 -13.40 5.30 0.89
C ILE A 198 -14.34 4.69 1.94
N PHE A 199 -13.95 4.71 3.23
CA PHE A 199 -14.84 4.28 4.32
C PHE A 199 -15.97 5.30 4.54
N ALA A 200 -15.71 6.59 4.44
CA ALA A 200 -16.74 7.61 4.55
C ALA A 200 -17.81 7.42 3.48
N THR A 201 -17.43 7.25 2.21
CA THR A 201 -18.34 6.99 1.09
C THR A 201 -19.15 5.71 1.31
N LYS A 202 -18.49 4.61 1.67
CA LYS A 202 -19.12 3.31 1.91
C LYS A 202 -20.18 3.37 3.01
N PHE A 203 -19.91 4.10 4.09
CA PHE A 203 -20.77 4.12 5.28
C PHE A 203 -21.69 5.34 5.38
N GLN A 204 -21.67 6.27 4.43
CA GLN A 204 -22.66 7.35 4.37
C GLN A 204 -24.09 6.82 4.36
N ARG A 205 -24.36 5.74 3.63
CA ARG A 205 -25.68 5.09 3.58
C ARG A 205 -26.05 4.36 4.87
N HIS A 206 -25.08 4.11 5.74
CA HIS A 206 -25.22 3.37 7.00
C HIS A 206 -25.21 4.28 8.23
N GLY A 207 -25.55 5.55 8.08
CA GLY A 207 -25.77 6.45 9.19
C GLY A 207 -24.60 7.35 9.55
N LEU A 208 -23.59 7.51 8.69
CA LEU A 208 -22.56 8.53 8.82
C LEU A 208 -22.82 9.75 7.96
N ARG A 209 -22.24 10.88 8.37
CA ARG A 209 -22.05 12.06 7.54
C ARG A 209 -20.64 12.61 7.73
N VAL A 210 -20.11 13.26 6.70
CA VAL A 210 -18.81 13.90 6.75
C VAL A 210 -18.96 15.31 7.28
N LEU A 211 -18.12 15.68 8.25
CA LEU A 211 -17.96 17.03 8.77
C LEU A 211 -16.93 17.81 7.97
N ALA A 212 -15.81 17.16 7.64
CA ALA A 212 -14.74 17.77 6.85
C ALA A 212 -13.91 16.70 6.11
N TYR A 213 -13.40 17.06 4.94
CA TYR A 213 -12.34 16.35 4.24
C TYR A 213 -11.02 17.11 4.35
N SER A 214 -9.91 16.37 4.32
CA SER A 214 -8.59 16.98 4.13
C SER A 214 -8.42 17.48 2.69
N ALA A 215 -7.35 18.27 2.45
CA ALA A 215 -6.77 18.37 1.13
C ALA A 215 -6.41 16.96 0.59
N PRO A 216 -6.32 16.79 -0.74
CA PRO A 216 -5.86 15.53 -1.33
C PRO A 216 -4.47 15.14 -0.81
N LEU A 217 -4.31 13.86 -0.51
CA LEU A 217 -3.07 13.24 -0.07
C LEU A 217 -2.66 12.21 -1.13
N PRO A 218 -1.40 12.07 -1.48
CA PRO A 218 -0.97 11.03 -2.42
C PRO A 218 -1.29 9.66 -1.84
N THR A 219 -1.78 8.74 -2.68
CA THR A 219 -2.04 7.36 -2.25
C THR A 219 -0.74 6.70 -1.78
N VAL A 220 -0.88 5.76 -0.85
CA VAL A 220 0.25 5.03 -0.26
C VAL A 220 1.06 4.33 -1.36
N PRO A 221 2.38 4.54 -1.44
CA PRO A 221 3.17 3.97 -2.53
C PRO A 221 3.51 2.50 -2.28
N LEU A 222 3.76 1.77 -3.37
CA LEU A 222 4.65 0.62 -3.32
C LEU A 222 6.07 1.14 -3.17
N LEU A 223 6.75 0.70 -2.13
CA LEU A 223 8.12 1.07 -1.81
C LEU A 223 9.08 -0.05 -2.19
N VAL A 224 10.25 0.34 -2.67
CA VAL A 224 11.39 -0.56 -2.78
C VAL A 224 12.51 -0.11 -1.88
N ARG A 225 13.34 -1.04 -1.46
CA ARG A 225 14.57 -0.72 -0.75
C ARG A 225 15.43 0.26 -1.54
N ARG A 226 16.21 1.07 -0.83
CA ARG A 226 17.16 2.02 -1.43
C ARG A 226 18.17 1.34 -2.37
N ASP A 227 18.59 0.13 -2.05
CA ASP A 227 19.59 -0.66 -2.79
C ASP A 227 18.98 -1.69 -3.74
N ALA A 228 17.63 -1.71 -3.90
CA ALA A 228 16.97 -2.62 -4.82
C ALA A 228 17.51 -2.46 -6.26
N PRO A 229 17.79 -3.57 -6.98
CA PRO A 229 18.33 -3.50 -8.34
C PRO A 229 17.43 -2.69 -9.27
N LEU A 230 18.06 -1.88 -10.15
CA LEU A 230 17.32 -1.08 -11.13
C LEU A 230 16.43 -1.94 -12.03
N ALA A 231 16.90 -3.15 -12.38
CA ALA A 231 16.13 -4.11 -13.17
C ALA A 231 14.83 -4.53 -12.46
N LEU A 232 14.86 -4.75 -11.15
CA LEU A 232 13.66 -5.04 -10.36
C LEU A 232 12.71 -3.84 -10.36
N ARG A 233 13.21 -2.66 -10.03
CA ARG A 233 12.41 -1.42 -9.98
C ARG A 233 11.71 -1.16 -11.31
N SER A 234 12.47 -1.19 -12.42
CA SER A 234 11.95 -0.88 -13.75
C SER A 234 10.98 -1.94 -14.28
N SER A 235 11.21 -3.24 -13.98
CA SER A 235 10.30 -4.31 -14.42
C SER A 235 8.96 -4.24 -13.69
N VAL A 236 8.96 -4.04 -12.37
CA VAL A 236 7.73 -3.89 -11.57
C VAL A 236 6.97 -2.64 -11.97
N ALA A 237 7.66 -1.49 -12.07
CA ALA A 237 7.00 -0.25 -12.49
C ALA A 237 6.33 -0.39 -13.87
N ARG A 238 7.03 -0.94 -14.87
CA ARG A 238 6.46 -1.18 -16.19
C ARG A 238 5.27 -2.14 -16.16
N ALA A 239 5.36 -3.24 -15.40
CA ALA A 239 4.28 -4.20 -15.29
C ALA A 239 3.01 -3.57 -14.73
N LEU A 240 3.11 -2.71 -13.72
CA LEU A 240 1.96 -2.05 -13.09
C LEU A 240 1.45 -0.84 -13.88
N LEU A 241 2.34 0.00 -14.41
CA LEU A 241 1.97 1.21 -15.13
C LEU A 241 1.36 0.95 -16.52
N ARG A 242 1.58 -0.21 -17.12
CA ARG A 242 0.92 -0.60 -18.38
C ARG A 242 -0.56 -0.97 -18.21
N LEU A 243 -1.03 -1.16 -16.97
CA LEU A 243 -2.42 -1.51 -16.70
C LEU A 243 -3.31 -0.27 -16.80
N GLU A 244 -4.09 -0.22 -17.86
CA GLU A 244 -5.02 0.87 -18.16
C GLU A 244 -6.40 0.58 -17.55
N PRO A 245 -6.90 1.37 -16.59
CA PRO A 245 -8.19 1.13 -15.95
C PRO A 245 -9.39 1.15 -16.90
N ARG A 246 -9.25 1.81 -18.06
CA ARG A 246 -10.30 1.88 -19.09
C ARG A 246 -10.33 0.66 -20.00
N ASN A 247 -9.25 -0.11 -20.06
CA ASN A 247 -9.17 -1.35 -20.84
C ASN A 247 -9.93 -2.48 -20.11
N PRO A 248 -10.97 -3.08 -20.72
CA PRO A 248 -11.78 -4.12 -20.09
C PRO A 248 -10.96 -5.36 -19.66
N ALA A 249 -9.95 -5.75 -20.45
CA ALA A 249 -9.08 -6.88 -20.11
C ALA A 249 -8.22 -6.59 -18.87
N HIS A 250 -7.60 -5.40 -18.81
CA HIS A 250 -6.82 -4.99 -17.66
C HIS A 250 -7.69 -4.82 -16.41
N ARG A 251 -8.89 -4.30 -16.55
CA ARG A 251 -9.86 -4.18 -15.45
C ARG A 251 -10.26 -5.55 -14.88
N ARG A 252 -10.45 -6.56 -15.75
CA ARG A 252 -10.73 -7.94 -15.31
C ARG A 252 -9.59 -8.52 -14.46
N ILE A 253 -8.34 -8.27 -14.84
CA ILE A 253 -7.17 -8.67 -14.07
C ILE A 253 -7.18 -7.97 -12.70
N MET A 254 -7.27 -6.66 -12.67
CA MET A 254 -7.20 -5.86 -11.45
C MET A 254 -8.39 -6.04 -10.51
N SER A 255 -9.56 -6.43 -11.03
CA SER A 255 -10.78 -6.65 -10.21
C SER A 255 -10.66 -7.81 -9.21
N GLN A 256 -9.64 -8.66 -9.36
CA GLN A 256 -9.33 -9.76 -8.44
C GLN A 256 -8.42 -9.33 -7.29
N TRP A 257 -7.85 -8.12 -7.36
CA TRP A 257 -6.91 -7.60 -6.37
C TRP A 257 -7.62 -6.92 -5.20
N ASP A 258 -6.84 -6.53 -4.21
CA ASP A 258 -7.35 -5.69 -3.13
C ASP A 258 -7.97 -4.39 -3.68
N GLU A 259 -9.03 -3.91 -3.04
CA GLU A 259 -9.77 -2.72 -3.47
C GLU A 259 -8.90 -1.46 -3.61
N GLU A 260 -7.74 -1.40 -2.94
CA GLU A 260 -6.78 -0.30 -3.08
C GLU A 260 -5.94 -0.40 -4.37
N PHE A 261 -5.92 -1.54 -5.08
CA PHE A 261 -5.10 -1.77 -6.28
C PHE A 261 -5.90 -1.96 -7.56
N MET A 262 -7.21 -2.06 -7.46
CA MET A 262 -8.07 -2.46 -8.59
C MET A 262 -8.31 -1.37 -9.63
N TYR A 263 -7.80 -0.16 -9.42
CA TYR A 263 -8.03 0.98 -10.32
C TYR A 263 -6.78 1.43 -11.09
N GLY A 264 -5.70 0.65 -11.05
CA GLY A 264 -4.44 0.94 -11.74
C GLY A 264 -3.47 1.76 -10.90
N PHE A 265 -2.39 2.22 -11.53
CA PHE A 265 -1.26 2.86 -10.85
C PHE A 265 -0.79 4.11 -11.58
N ALA A 266 -0.19 5.03 -10.84
CA ALA A 266 0.58 6.15 -11.34
C ALA A 266 2.03 6.04 -10.86
N PRO A 267 3.01 6.67 -11.54
CA PRO A 267 4.36 6.81 -11.01
C PRO A 267 4.35 7.49 -9.65
N ALA A 268 5.28 7.11 -8.78
CA ALA A 268 5.47 7.75 -7.48
C ALA A 268 6.91 8.24 -7.31
N ALA A 269 7.05 9.39 -6.67
CA ALA A 269 8.33 9.99 -6.30
C ALA A 269 8.27 10.51 -4.87
N VAL A 270 9.42 10.69 -4.22
CA VAL A 270 9.51 11.23 -2.85
C VAL A 270 8.84 12.60 -2.74
N GLU A 271 8.93 13.38 -3.82
CA GLU A 271 8.34 14.73 -3.94
C GLU A 271 6.83 14.75 -3.71
N ASP A 272 6.13 13.70 -4.13
CA ASP A 272 4.68 13.57 -3.94
C ASP A 272 4.29 13.60 -2.45
N TYR A 273 5.18 13.11 -1.59
CA TYR A 273 4.90 12.91 -0.15
C TYR A 273 5.39 14.04 0.74
N ARG A 274 5.97 15.13 0.18
CA ARG A 274 6.52 16.26 0.96
C ARG A 274 5.55 16.85 1.97
N ALA A 275 4.28 17.02 1.58
CA ALA A 275 3.26 17.57 2.47
C ALA A 275 2.99 16.65 3.68
N VAL A 276 2.86 15.35 3.44
CA VAL A 276 2.64 14.37 4.50
C VAL A 276 3.86 14.27 5.41
N ILE A 277 5.06 14.24 4.83
CA ILE A 277 6.34 14.28 5.56
C ILE A 277 6.43 15.53 6.45
N GLY A 278 6.04 16.70 5.92
CA GLY A 278 5.98 17.95 6.69
C GLY A 278 5.05 17.86 7.89
N MET A 279 3.87 17.25 7.73
CA MET A 279 2.93 17.03 8.85
C MET A 279 3.52 16.09 9.91
N PHE A 280 4.21 15.03 9.50
CA PHE A 280 4.91 14.12 10.40
C PHE A 280 5.97 14.82 11.25
N ARG A 281 6.70 15.75 10.66
CA ARG A 281 7.70 16.54 11.39
C ARG A 281 7.09 17.58 12.33
N ALA A 282 5.95 18.16 11.97
CA ALA A 282 5.28 19.20 12.73
C ALA A 282 4.47 18.68 13.92
N ILE A 283 3.93 17.48 13.83
CA ILE A 283 3.17 16.85 14.92
C ILE A 283 4.04 15.79 15.56
N PRO A 284 4.41 15.90 16.86
CA PRO A 284 5.15 14.84 17.52
C PRO A 284 4.31 13.55 17.47
N PHE A 285 4.62 12.69 16.55
CA PHE A 285 4.25 11.28 16.62
C PHE A 285 5.14 10.70 17.73
N GLY A 286 4.56 10.57 18.93
CA GLY A 286 5.28 10.08 20.08
C GLY A 286 5.65 8.60 19.99
N CYS A 287 6.43 8.26 18.98
CA CYS A 287 7.18 7.03 18.86
C CYS A 287 8.52 7.35 18.22
N GLY A 288 9.36 8.13 18.93
CA GLY A 288 10.79 7.91 18.82
C GLY A 288 11.06 6.45 19.20
N ALA A 289 11.97 5.81 18.51
CA ALA A 289 12.63 4.49 18.67
C ALA A 289 12.28 3.54 19.86
N ARG A 290 11.13 3.67 20.52
CA ARG A 290 10.70 2.90 21.69
C ARG A 290 9.20 2.59 21.66
N CYS A 291 8.69 2.03 20.54
CA CYS A 291 7.44 1.30 20.55
C CYS A 291 7.78 -0.18 20.40
N HIS A 292 8.07 -0.81 21.54
CA HIS A 292 8.09 -2.26 21.69
C HIS A 292 6.67 -2.77 21.88
#